data_e87b38d03adfe889b2533360ddd54912
#
_entry.id   e87b38d03adfe889b2533360ddd54912
#
_cell.length_a   1.000
_cell.length_b   1.000
_cell.length_c   1.000
_cell.angle_alpha   90.00
_cell.angle_beta   90.00
_cell.angle_gamma   90.00
#
_symmetry.space_group_name_H-M   'P 1'
#
loop_
_entity.id
_entity.type
_entity.pdbx_description
1 polymer ?
#
loop_
_entity_poly.entity_id
_entity_poly.type
_entity_poly.pdbx_seq_one_letter_code
_entity_poly.pdbx_strand_id
1 'polypeptide(L)'
;SARFPVADQIAFCERVSKAMGFDFDAGRMDASAHPFSAGLWPGDTRFTTRFDEADPFSCLYAVMHETGHALYEQGLPEAFQRTPRGEAISLGVHESQSRFWENQVGRTEAFWSVVGPWFHEAFPQIPVLDPAAMNLIANKVEPGFIRVEADEVTYNLHIMIRYEIEKQMFEGNLSIADLPHVWNSMMREWFGLEVKEDRLGCLQDIHWSMGAFGYFPTYTLGNLYAAQLLEAMGDELGDMDALIRGCLLYTSDAADEGHGV
;
A
#
# COMPACT_ATOMS: atom_id res chain seq x y z
N SER A 1 -2.83 -24.07 12.33
CA SER A 1 -3.14 -22.85 11.59
C SER A 1 -3.33 -23.18 10.12
N ALA A 2 -4.27 -22.55 9.46
CA ALA A 2 -4.43 -22.67 8.02
C ALA A 2 -3.12 -22.22 7.33
N ARG A 3 -2.81 -22.82 6.19
CA ARG A 3 -1.67 -22.45 5.36
C ARG A 3 -2.19 -21.98 4.01
N PHE A 4 -1.66 -20.85 3.55
CA PHE A 4 -2.05 -20.18 2.32
C PHE A 4 -0.92 -20.30 1.30
N PRO A 5 -1.00 -21.25 0.35
CA PRO A 5 0.07 -21.51 -0.61
C PRO A 5 0.46 -20.25 -1.40
N VAL A 6 1.75 -20.02 -1.60
CA VAL A 6 2.24 -18.84 -2.32
C VAL A 6 1.69 -18.77 -3.75
N ALA A 7 1.53 -19.93 -4.42
CA ALA A 7 0.96 -19.95 -5.77
C ALA A 7 -0.47 -19.42 -5.84
N ASP A 8 -1.30 -19.75 -4.83
CA ASP A 8 -2.69 -19.27 -4.76
C ASP A 8 -2.72 -17.77 -4.42
N GLN A 9 -1.80 -17.29 -3.57
CA GLN A 9 -1.65 -15.86 -3.28
C GLN A 9 -1.23 -15.08 -4.54
N ILE A 10 -0.28 -15.59 -5.33
CA ILE A 10 0.14 -14.97 -6.60
C ILE A 10 -1.05 -14.85 -7.55
N ALA A 11 -1.75 -15.95 -7.83
CA ALA A 11 -2.88 -15.95 -8.76
C ALA A 11 -4.00 -14.99 -8.32
N PHE A 12 -4.30 -14.96 -7.02
CA PHE A 12 -5.29 -14.05 -6.46
C PHE A 12 -4.85 -12.58 -6.60
N CYS A 13 -3.60 -12.26 -6.26
CA CYS A 13 -3.06 -10.91 -6.34
C CYS A 13 -2.97 -10.41 -7.79
N GLU A 14 -2.59 -11.26 -8.75
CA GLU A 14 -2.60 -10.92 -10.18
C GLU A 14 -4.02 -10.60 -10.66
N ARG A 15 -5.02 -11.39 -10.24
CA ARG A 15 -6.43 -11.12 -10.55
C ARG A 15 -6.88 -9.75 -10.02
N VAL A 16 -6.52 -9.41 -8.77
CA VAL A 16 -6.85 -8.12 -8.18
C VAL A 16 -6.15 -6.98 -8.92
N SER A 17 -4.84 -7.07 -9.18
CA SER A 17 -4.09 -6.04 -9.92
C SER A 17 -4.65 -5.81 -11.33
N LYS A 18 -5.03 -6.89 -12.02
CA LYS A 18 -5.68 -6.81 -13.34
C LYS A 18 -7.04 -6.10 -13.26
N ALA A 19 -7.83 -6.41 -12.24
CA ALA A 19 -9.12 -5.77 -12.00
C ALA A 19 -8.98 -4.27 -11.62
N MET A 20 -7.86 -3.88 -11.00
CA MET A 20 -7.50 -2.47 -10.78
C MET A 20 -7.11 -1.74 -12.07
N GLY A 21 -6.85 -2.46 -13.17
CA GLY A 21 -6.48 -1.90 -14.46
C GLY A 21 -4.98 -1.99 -14.80
N PHE A 22 -4.19 -2.73 -14.03
CA PHE A 22 -2.78 -2.92 -14.36
C PHE A 22 -2.61 -3.73 -15.64
N ASP A 23 -1.86 -3.16 -16.58
CA ASP A 23 -1.51 -3.81 -17.85
C ASP A 23 -0.28 -4.71 -17.67
N PHE A 24 -0.51 -6.03 -17.66
CA PHE A 24 0.54 -7.03 -17.57
C PHE A 24 1.35 -7.21 -18.89
N ASP A 25 0.88 -6.68 -20.00
CA ASP A 25 1.66 -6.64 -21.25
C ASP A 25 2.73 -5.53 -21.20
N ALA A 26 2.47 -4.48 -20.40
CA ALA A 26 3.36 -3.35 -20.13
C ALA A 26 4.01 -3.40 -18.73
N GLY A 27 3.99 -4.56 -18.07
CA GLY A 27 4.58 -4.70 -16.75
C GLY A 27 4.50 -6.10 -16.17
N ARG A 28 5.00 -6.28 -14.93
CA ARG A 28 4.98 -7.57 -14.26
C ARG A 28 5.03 -7.44 -12.74
N MET A 29 4.53 -8.47 -12.07
CA MET A 29 4.65 -8.67 -10.63
C MET A 29 5.67 -9.78 -10.34
N ASP A 30 6.55 -9.57 -9.36
CA ASP A 30 7.52 -10.57 -8.88
C ASP A 30 7.55 -10.62 -7.34
N ALA A 31 8.20 -11.64 -6.79
CA ALA A 31 8.43 -11.74 -5.35
C ALA A 31 9.74 -11.05 -4.95
N SER A 32 9.74 -10.33 -3.82
CA SER A 32 10.95 -9.75 -3.22
C SER A 32 10.87 -9.73 -1.69
N ALA A 33 12.00 -9.48 -1.04
CA ALA A 33 12.05 -9.35 0.42
C ALA A 33 11.32 -8.08 0.92
N HIS A 34 11.37 -7.00 0.14
CA HIS A 34 10.66 -5.76 0.39
C HIS A 34 9.85 -5.38 -0.84
N PRO A 35 8.52 -5.15 -0.72
CA PRO A 35 7.71 -4.64 -1.81
C PRO A 35 8.26 -3.32 -2.36
N PHE A 36 8.22 -3.15 -3.66
CA PHE A 36 8.53 -1.89 -4.34
C PHE A 36 7.93 -1.87 -5.74
N SER A 37 7.71 -0.68 -6.29
CA SER A 37 7.33 -0.45 -7.67
C SER A 37 8.34 0.45 -8.37
N ALA A 38 8.58 0.22 -9.66
CA ALA A 38 9.47 1.00 -10.49
C ALA A 38 9.00 1.06 -11.94
N GLY A 39 8.84 2.26 -12.47
CA GLY A 39 8.76 2.51 -13.90
C GLY A 39 10.17 2.48 -14.49
N LEU A 40 10.55 1.38 -15.13
CA LEU A 40 11.89 1.22 -15.72
C LEU A 40 11.97 1.89 -17.08
N TRP A 41 10.87 1.84 -17.81
CA TRP A 41 10.72 2.39 -19.15
C TRP A 41 9.24 2.59 -19.45
N PRO A 42 8.86 3.53 -20.30
CA PRO A 42 7.50 3.56 -20.84
C PRO A 42 7.13 2.20 -21.44
N GLY A 43 6.06 1.58 -20.90
CA GLY A 43 5.69 0.21 -21.27
C GLY A 43 6.46 -0.90 -20.55
N ASP A 44 7.26 -0.59 -19.52
CA ASP A 44 7.88 -1.58 -18.64
C ASP A 44 7.83 -1.10 -17.18
N THR A 45 6.70 -1.33 -16.53
CA THR A 45 6.49 -1.03 -15.12
C THR A 45 6.49 -2.32 -14.30
N ARG A 46 7.35 -2.40 -13.30
CA ARG A 46 7.50 -3.60 -12.48
C ARG A 46 7.25 -3.30 -11.03
N PHE A 47 6.54 -4.20 -10.37
CA PHE A 47 6.37 -4.14 -8.93
C PHE A 47 6.59 -5.51 -8.29
N THR A 48 6.91 -5.50 -7.00
CA THR A 48 7.18 -6.73 -6.26
C THR A 48 6.38 -6.76 -4.98
N THR A 49 6.16 -7.96 -4.45
CA THR A 49 5.53 -8.17 -3.16
C THR A 49 6.22 -9.29 -2.39
N ARG A 50 5.90 -9.38 -1.10
CA ARG A 50 6.29 -10.49 -0.23
C ARG A 50 5.07 -11.34 0.09
N PHE A 51 5.23 -12.65 0.03
CA PHE A 51 4.18 -13.62 0.37
C PHE A 51 4.47 -14.27 1.71
N ASP A 52 3.45 -14.37 2.55
CA ASP A 52 3.48 -15.11 3.82
C ASP A 52 2.39 -16.18 3.81
N GLU A 53 2.78 -17.45 3.95
CA GLU A 53 1.84 -18.56 4.00
C GLU A 53 0.95 -18.57 5.27
N ALA A 54 1.22 -17.69 6.23
CA ALA A 54 0.40 -17.52 7.44
C ALA A 54 -0.61 -16.37 7.33
N ASP A 55 -0.40 -15.40 6.39
CA ASP A 55 -1.22 -14.20 6.28
C ASP A 55 -1.45 -13.76 4.81
N PRO A 56 -2.59 -14.12 4.21
CA PRO A 56 -2.92 -13.73 2.83
C PRO A 56 -3.38 -12.27 2.71
N PHE A 57 -3.74 -11.60 3.81
CA PHE A 57 -4.11 -10.19 3.78
C PHE A 57 -2.89 -9.28 3.58
N SER A 58 -1.76 -9.64 4.16
CA SER A 58 -0.51 -8.88 4.03
C SER A 58 -0.10 -8.72 2.56
N CYS A 59 -0.12 -9.81 1.78
CA CYS A 59 0.24 -9.73 0.37
C CYS A 59 -0.80 -8.96 -0.46
N LEU A 60 -2.10 -9.08 -0.15
CA LEU A 60 -3.16 -8.34 -0.85
C LEU A 60 -2.94 -6.82 -0.74
N TYR A 61 -2.80 -6.31 0.48
CA TYR A 61 -2.63 -4.86 0.67
C TYR A 61 -1.30 -4.34 0.13
N ALA A 62 -0.22 -5.12 0.27
CA ALA A 62 1.05 -4.79 -0.36
C ALA A 62 0.94 -4.73 -1.89
N VAL A 63 0.26 -5.69 -2.52
CA VAL A 63 0.03 -5.69 -3.97
C VAL A 63 -0.85 -4.52 -4.41
N MET A 64 -1.91 -4.21 -3.68
CA MET A 64 -2.76 -3.05 -4.01
C MET A 64 -1.98 -1.74 -3.91
N HIS A 65 -1.11 -1.60 -2.91
CA HIS A 65 -0.21 -0.48 -2.75
C HIS A 65 0.73 -0.35 -3.95
N GLU A 66 1.48 -1.40 -4.25
CA GLU A 66 2.45 -1.37 -5.34
C GLU A 66 1.78 -1.25 -6.73
N THR A 67 0.59 -1.85 -6.90
CA THR A 67 -0.21 -1.66 -8.11
C THR A 67 -0.66 -0.21 -8.27
N GLY A 68 -1.01 0.49 -7.18
CA GLY A 68 -1.35 1.91 -7.21
C GLY A 68 -0.18 2.77 -7.73
N HIS A 69 1.03 2.51 -7.26
CA HIS A 69 2.26 3.11 -7.81
C HIS A 69 2.45 2.78 -9.29
N ALA A 70 2.25 1.50 -9.65
CA ALA A 70 2.46 1.02 -11.00
C ALA A 70 1.45 1.60 -12.00
N LEU A 71 0.19 1.77 -11.61
CA LEU A 71 -0.83 2.43 -12.41
C LEU A 71 -0.50 3.89 -12.69
N TYR A 72 0.07 4.60 -11.70
CA TYR A 72 0.53 5.97 -11.89
C TYR A 72 1.66 6.03 -12.95
N GLU A 73 2.63 5.13 -12.88
CA GLU A 73 3.71 5.03 -13.87
C GLU A 73 3.17 4.66 -15.27
N GLN A 74 2.25 3.69 -15.37
CA GLN A 74 1.62 3.32 -16.64
C GLN A 74 0.74 4.44 -17.23
N GLY A 75 0.19 5.31 -16.37
CA GLY A 75 -0.63 6.45 -16.75
C GLY A 75 0.15 7.72 -17.10
N LEU A 76 1.48 7.74 -16.98
CA LEU A 76 2.28 8.91 -17.34
C LEU A 76 2.18 9.21 -18.85
N PRO A 77 2.14 10.50 -19.24
CA PRO A 77 1.85 10.87 -20.61
C PRO A 77 2.98 10.47 -21.57
N GLU A 78 2.71 9.53 -22.46
CA GLU A 78 3.64 8.97 -23.43
C GLU A 78 4.32 10.05 -24.31
N ALA A 79 3.56 11.09 -24.70
CA ALA A 79 4.07 12.19 -25.51
C ALA A 79 5.20 13.01 -24.85
N PHE A 80 5.36 12.91 -23.54
CA PHE A 80 6.36 13.66 -22.76
C PHE A 80 7.43 12.79 -22.09
N GLN A 81 7.52 11.53 -22.50
CA GLN A 81 8.54 10.61 -21.99
C GLN A 81 9.94 11.22 -22.03
N ARG A 82 10.78 10.93 -21.03
CA ARG A 82 12.13 11.48 -20.86
C ARG A 82 12.21 13.00 -20.71
N THR A 83 11.12 13.62 -20.37
CA THR A 83 11.10 15.03 -19.98
C THR A 83 10.46 15.17 -18.60
N PRO A 84 10.69 16.27 -17.87
CA PRO A 84 10.07 16.48 -16.56
C PRO A 84 8.53 16.39 -16.54
N ARG A 85 7.88 16.57 -17.69
CA ARG A 85 6.41 16.44 -17.81
C ARG A 85 5.93 14.99 -17.92
N GLY A 86 6.83 14.08 -18.25
CA GLY A 86 6.57 12.64 -18.34
C GLY A 86 7.06 11.86 -17.12
N GLU A 87 7.42 12.56 -16.05
CA GLU A 87 7.84 11.97 -14.78
C GLU A 87 6.81 12.23 -13.68
N ALA A 88 6.86 11.43 -12.62
CA ALA A 88 6.03 11.63 -11.44
C ALA A 88 6.27 13.02 -10.83
N ILE A 89 5.21 13.75 -10.55
CA ILE A 89 5.30 15.15 -10.12
C ILE A 89 5.94 15.30 -8.73
N SER A 90 5.73 14.33 -7.85
CA SER A 90 6.35 14.28 -6.52
C SER A 90 6.16 12.91 -5.87
N LEU A 91 6.99 12.62 -4.85
CA LEU A 91 6.87 11.40 -4.05
C LEU A 91 5.52 11.35 -3.30
N GLY A 92 5.03 12.47 -2.79
CA GLY A 92 3.74 12.52 -2.08
C GLY A 92 2.54 12.23 -2.99
N VAL A 93 2.56 12.72 -4.24
CA VAL A 93 1.52 12.40 -5.22
C VAL A 93 1.64 10.94 -5.67
N HIS A 94 2.85 10.43 -5.86
CA HIS A 94 3.07 9.02 -6.20
C HIS A 94 2.53 8.10 -5.10
N GLU A 95 2.84 8.42 -3.83
CA GLU A 95 2.33 7.69 -2.66
C GLU A 95 0.80 7.83 -2.51
N SER A 96 0.21 8.94 -2.95
CA SER A 96 -1.24 9.09 -2.89
C SER A 96 -1.98 8.07 -3.74
N GLN A 97 -1.40 7.63 -4.85
CA GLN A 97 -1.99 6.63 -5.73
C GLN A 97 -1.96 5.24 -5.07
N SER A 98 -0.85 4.86 -4.44
CA SER A 98 -0.72 3.62 -3.69
C SER A 98 -1.68 3.59 -2.50
N ARG A 99 -1.71 4.66 -1.71
CA ARG A 99 -2.57 4.75 -0.52
C ARG A 99 -4.05 4.88 -0.87
N PHE A 100 -4.38 5.48 -2.01
CA PHE A 100 -5.75 5.49 -2.52
C PHE A 100 -6.27 4.06 -2.74
N TRP A 101 -5.55 3.25 -3.49
CA TRP A 101 -5.96 1.88 -3.75
C TRP A 101 -5.91 0.99 -2.50
N GLU A 102 -4.85 1.07 -1.71
CA GLU A 102 -4.68 0.26 -0.51
C GLU A 102 -5.73 0.58 0.55
N ASN A 103 -5.94 1.86 0.87
CA ASN A 103 -6.77 2.28 1.99
C ASN A 103 -8.17 2.75 1.58
N GLN A 104 -8.26 3.69 0.61
CA GLN A 104 -9.54 4.32 0.27
C GLN A 104 -10.43 3.37 -0.53
N VAL A 105 -9.85 2.42 -1.27
CA VAL A 105 -10.59 1.40 -2.03
C VAL A 105 -10.54 0.04 -1.31
N GLY A 106 -9.35 -0.51 -1.08
CA GLY A 106 -9.15 -1.90 -0.65
C GLY A 106 -9.71 -2.25 0.72
N ARG A 107 -9.94 -1.26 1.57
CA ARG A 107 -10.48 -1.45 2.91
C ARG A 107 -11.99 -1.19 2.99
N THR A 108 -12.67 -0.93 1.86
CA THR A 108 -14.11 -0.66 1.84
C THR A 108 -14.96 -1.92 1.80
N GLU A 109 -16.20 -1.83 2.26
CA GLU A 109 -17.19 -2.88 2.09
C GLU A 109 -17.53 -3.10 0.60
N ALA A 110 -17.50 -2.02 -0.20
CA ALA A 110 -17.70 -2.08 -1.64
C ALA A 110 -16.65 -2.97 -2.32
N PHE A 111 -15.37 -2.80 -2.00
CA PHE A 111 -14.29 -3.66 -2.48
C PHE A 111 -14.52 -5.12 -2.08
N TRP A 112 -14.80 -5.39 -0.82
CA TRP A 112 -15.00 -6.76 -0.33
C TRP A 112 -16.25 -7.42 -0.88
N SER A 113 -17.26 -6.65 -1.32
CA SER A 113 -18.43 -7.21 -2.00
C SER A 113 -18.10 -7.82 -3.36
N VAL A 114 -17.04 -7.34 -4.02
CA VAL A 114 -16.54 -7.84 -5.32
C VAL A 114 -15.42 -8.87 -5.12
N VAL A 115 -14.43 -8.53 -4.33
CA VAL A 115 -13.20 -9.32 -4.19
C VAL A 115 -13.35 -10.46 -3.17
N GLY A 116 -14.28 -10.35 -2.23
CA GLY A 116 -14.55 -11.39 -1.23
C GLY A 116 -14.82 -12.78 -1.82
N PRO A 117 -15.66 -12.93 -2.84
CA PRO A 117 -15.84 -14.22 -3.54
C PRO A 117 -14.53 -14.77 -4.11
N TRP A 118 -13.68 -13.94 -4.73
CA TRP A 118 -12.37 -14.35 -5.28
C TRP A 118 -11.41 -14.79 -4.18
N PHE A 119 -11.44 -14.07 -3.05
CA PHE A 119 -10.65 -14.41 -1.88
C PHE A 119 -11.03 -15.79 -1.32
N HIS A 120 -12.31 -16.09 -1.21
CA HIS A 120 -12.78 -17.40 -0.75
C HIS A 120 -12.53 -18.52 -1.76
N GLU A 121 -12.58 -18.22 -3.06
CA GLU A 121 -12.18 -19.15 -4.11
C GLU A 121 -10.69 -19.53 -3.99
N ALA A 122 -9.83 -18.55 -3.77
CA ALA A 122 -8.39 -18.75 -3.61
C ALA A 122 -8.04 -19.42 -2.27
N PHE A 123 -8.80 -19.13 -1.21
CA PHE A 123 -8.51 -19.57 0.16
C PHE A 123 -9.72 -20.27 0.82
N PRO A 124 -10.15 -21.45 0.32
CA PRO A 124 -11.36 -22.14 0.78
C PRO A 124 -11.29 -22.63 2.23
N GLN A 125 -10.12 -22.62 2.85
CA GLN A 125 -9.92 -22.93 4.27
C GLN A 125 -10.36 -21.78 5.20
N ILE A 126 -10.61 -20.58 4.69
CA ILE A 126 -11.17 -19.46 5.45
C ILE A 126 -12.71 -19.55 5.38
N PRO A 127 -13.42 -19.40 6.50
CA PRO A 127 -14.87 -19.30 6.47
C PRO A 127 -15.33 -18.15 5.55
N VAL A 128 -16.42 -18.38 4.82
CA VAL A 128 -17.05 -17.29 4.04
C VAL A 128 -17.58 -16.24 5.00
N LEU A 129 -17.08 -15.04 4.87
CA LEU A 129 -17.51 -13.87 5.63
C LEU A 129 -18.24 -12.91 4.67
N ASP A 130 -19.22 -12.19 5.23
CA ASP A 130 -19.86 -11.12 4.46
C ASP A 130 -18.93 -9.91 4.29
N PRO A 131 -19.21 -9.01 3.33
CA PRO A 131 -18.37 -7.84 3.07
C PRO A 131 -18.18 -6.93 4.27
N ALA A 132 -19.20 -6.78 5.13
CA ALA A 132 -19.11 -5.96 6.32
C ALA A 132 -18.14 -6.57 7.36
N ALA A 133 -18.16 -7.88 7.55
CA ALA A 133 -17.21 -8.59 8.41
C ALA A 133 -15.77 -8.48 7.86
N MET A 134 -15.59 -8.61 6.55
CA MET A 134 -14.29 -8.43 5.89
C MET A 134 -13.77 -6.98 6.06
N ASN A 135 -14.65 -5.99 5.91
CA ASN A 135 -14.33 -4.59 6.16
C ASN A 135 -13.86 -4.35 7.61
N LEU A 136 -14.54 -4.93 8.60
CA LEU A 136 -14.14 -4.81 10.01
C LEU A 136 -12.75 -5.42 10.27
N ILE A 137 -12.44 -6.56 9.66
CA ILE A 137 -11.12 -7.20 9.78
C ILE A 137 -10.06 -6.31 9.13
N ALA A 138 -10.32 -5.79 7.93
CA ALA A 138 -9.41 -4.95 7.18
C ALA A 138 -9.07 -3.62 7.88
N ASN A 139 -10.02 -3.10 8.67
CA ASN A 139 -9.88 -1.82 9.38
C ASN A 139 -9.63 -1.99 10.89
N LYS A 140 -9.15 -3.17 11.33
CA LYS A 140 -8.78 -3.38 12.73
C LYS A 140 -7.69 -2.40 13.14
N VAL A 141 -7.92 -1.64 14.19
CA VAL A 141 -6.94 -0.72 14.76
C VAL A 141 -6.20 -1.43 15.88
N GLU A 142 -4.89 -1.58 15.72
CA GLU A 142 -4.02 -2.24 16.70
C GLU A 142 -2.61 -1.63 16.64
N PRO A 143 -2.21 -0.82 17.65
CA PRO A 143 -0.87 -0.25 17.68
C PRO A 143 0.21 -1.32 17.60
N GLY A 144 1.13 -1.17 16.65
CA GLY A 144 2.23 -2.10 16.40
C GLY A 144 3.59 -1.41 16.41
N PHE A 145 4.66 -2.20 16.41
CA PHE A 145 6.03 -1.66 16.37
C PHE A 145 6.46 -1.23 14.97
N ILE A 146 5.97 -1.90 13.94
CA ILE A 146 6.47 -1.81 12.57
C ILE A 146 5.57 -0.91 11.73
N ARG A 147 6.16 0.17 11.18
CA ARG A 147 5.45 1.19 10.37
C ARG A 147 4.73 0.58 9.16
N VAL A 148 5.40 -0.27 8.40
CA VAL A 148 4.83 -0.84 7.16
C VAL A 148 3.68 -1.81 7.42
N GLU A 149 3.50 -2.27 8.66
CA GLU A 149 2.43 -3.16 9.10
C GLU A 149 1.34 -2.39 9.88
N ALA A 150 1.53 -1.06 10.07
CA ALA A 150 0.61 -0.26 10.87
C ALA A 150 -0.75 -0.08 10.18
N ASP A 151 -1.81 -0.10 10.99
CA ASP A 151 -3.15 0.26 10.54
C ASP A 151 -3.25 1.75 10.12
N GLU A 152 -4.31 2.10 9.41
CA GLU A 152 -4.48 3.46 8.86
C GLU A 152 -4.52 4.56 9.94
N VAL A 153 -5.07 4.27 11.12
CA VAL A 153 -5.19 5.23 12.23
C VAL A 153 -3.82 5.52 12.85
N THR A 154 -3.03 4.47 13.10
CA THR A 154 -1.75 4.60 13.81
C THR A 154 -0.56 4.89 12.87
N TYR A 155 -0.70 4.68 11.56
CA TYR A 155 0.38 4.85 10.59
C TYR A 155 1.04 6.23 10.65
N ASN A 156 0.25 7.31 10.65
CA ASN A 156 0.78 8.67 10.66
C ASN A 156 1.54 9.01 11.95
N LEU A 157 1.24 8.37 13.09
CA LEU A 157 2.01 8.53 14.31
C LEU A 157 3.44 7.99 14.15
N HIS A 158 3.61 6.88 13.42
CA HIS A 158 4.95 6.38 13.07
C HIS A 158 5.74 7.39 12.25
N ILE A 159 5.11 8.08 11.31
CA ILE A 159 5.75 9.12 10.51
C ILE A 159 6.13 10.33 11.37
N MET A 160 5.23 10.76 12.25
CA MET A 160 5.49 11.90 13.14
C MET A 160 6.67 11.63 14.08
N ILE A 161 6.84 10.42 14.63
CA ILE A 161 8.02 10.06 15.43
C ILE A 161 9.29 10.28 14.61
N ARG A 162 9.34 9.78 13.37
CA ARG A 162 10.52 9.93 12.50
C ARG A 162 10.81 11.38 12.15
N TYR A 163 9.78 12.15 11.87
CA TYR A 163 9.90 13.57 11.59
C TYR A 163 10.48 14.35 12.78
N GLU A 164 9.96 14.13 13.99
CA GLU A 164 10.46 14.79 15.19
C GLU A 164 11.90 14.38 15.53
N ILE A 165 12.27 13.13 15.29
CA ILE A 165 13.64 12.66 15.47
C ILE A 165 14.57 13.30 14.45
N GLU A 166 14.22 13.31 13.15
CA GLU A 166 15.02 13.98 12.11
C GLU A 166 15.24 15.45 12.44
N LYS A 167 14.17 16.15 12.82
CA LYS A 167 14.24 17.56 13.22
C LYS A 167 15.23 17.78 14.36
N GLN A 168 15.16 16.97 15.43
CA GLN A 168 16.09 17.08 16.56
C GLN A 168 17.54 16.78 16.15
N MET A 169 17.79 15.83 15.25
CA MET A 169 19.12 15.52 14.74
C MET A 169 19.70 16.71 13.95
N PHE A 170 18.93 17.30 13.03
CA PHE A 170 19.39 18.44 12.20
C PHE A 170 19.50 19.74 12.96
N GLU A 171 18.73 19.94 14.02
CA GLU A 171 18.87 21.08 14.95
C GLU A 171 20.06 20.91 15.92
N GLY A 172 20.72 19.76 15.93
CA GLY A 172 21.83 19.44 16.82
C GLY A 172 21.41 19.13 18.27
N ASN A 173 20.14 18.86 18.48
CA ASN A 173 19.55 18.57 19.80
C ASN A 173 19.58 17.06 20.15
N LEU A 174 19.86 16.20 19.18
CA LEU A 174 19.91 14.75 19.35
C LEU A 174 21.19 14.18 18.74
N SER A 175 21.97 13.47 19.53
CA SER A 175 23.10 12.69 19.03
C SER A 175 22.63 11.33 18.48
N ILE A 176 23.37 10.76 17.52
CA ILE A 176 23.07 9.42 16.99
C ILE A 176 23.16 8.34 18.07
N ALA A 177 24.03 8.51 19.08
CA ALA A 177 24.14 7.56 20.18
C ALA A 177 22.88 7.51 21.05
N ASP A 178 22.13 8.60 21.13
CA ASP A 178 20.90 8.71 21.93
C ASP A 178 19.64 8.33 21.13
N LEU A 179 19.76 8.11 19.82
CA LEU A 179 18.65 7.80 18.93
C LEU A 179 17.77 6.63 19.41
N PRO A 180 18.31 5.46 19.80
CA PRO A 180 17.48 4.36 20.30
C PRO A 180 16.67 4.74 21.54
N HIS A 181 17.27 5.51 22.45
CA HIS A 181 16.60 5.96 23.68
C HIS A 181 15.42 6.89 23.40
N VAL A 182 15.63 7.87 22.54
CA VAL A 182 14.56 8.84 22.16
C VAL A 182 13.45 8.14 21.41
N TRP A 183 13.79 7.26 20.45
CA TRP A 183 12.83 6.42 19.76
C TRP A 183 11.96 5.62 20.72
N ASN A 184 12.58 4.86 21.63
CA ASN A 184 11.86 4.03 22.57
C ASN A 184 10.96 4.85 23.51
N SER A 185 11.38 6.04 23.90
CA SER A 185 10.59 6.95 24.72
C SER A 185 9.34 7.43 23.96
N MET A 186 9.47 7.82 22.69
CA MET A 186 8.34 8.24 21.87
C MET A 186 7.36 7.08 21.59
N MET A 187 7.88 5.87 21.31
CA MET A 187 7.02 4.68 21.14
C MET A 187 6.22 4.35 22.40
N ARG A 188 6.82 4.51 23.57
CA ARG A 188 6.11 4.34 24.84
C ARG A 188 5.06 5.41 25.08
N GLU A 189 5.41 6.67 24.83
CA GLU A 189 4.52 7.81 25.06
C GLU A 189 3.32 7.81 24.11
N TRP A 190 3.54 7.55 22.81
CA TRP A 190 2.51 7.72 21.79
C TRP A 190 1.72 6.44 21.49
N PHE A 191 2.35 5.28 21.67
CA PHE A 191 1.73 3.99 21.37
C PHE A 191 1.51 3.10 22.62
N GLY A 192 2.10 3.45 23.76
CA GLY A 192 2.11 2.58 24.94
C GLY A 192 2.97 1.33 24.77
N LEU A 193 3.89 1.30 23.81
CA LEU A 193 4.67 0.13 23.44
C LEU A 193 6.11 0.21 23.95
N GLU A 194 6.57 -0.86 24.59
CA GLU A 194 7.95 -1.02 25.07
C GLU A 194 8.82 -1.73 24.03
N VAL A 195 9.65 -0.95 23.32
CA VAL A 195 10.60 -1.50 22.32
C VAL A 195 11.76 -2.20 23.06
N LYS A 196 11.94 -3.48 22.78
CA LYS A 196 12.98 -4.31 23.43
C LYS A 196 14.20 -4.55 22.54
N GLU A 197 14.07 -4.37 21.23
CA GLU A 197 15.10 -4.66 20.26
C GLU A 197 15.09 -3.59 19.18
N ASP A 198 16.27 -3.04 18.83
CA ASP A 198 16.37 -1.93 17.86
C ASP A 198 15.85 -2.28 16.47
N ARG A 199 15.82 -3.57 16.10
CA ARG A 199 15.18 -4.04 14.84
C ARG A 199 13.67 -3.81 14.81
N LEU A 200 13.00 -3.74 15.97
CA LEU A 200 11.59 -3.35 16.13
C LEU A 200 11.43 -1.86 16.44
N GLY A 201 12.55 -1.15 16.54
CA GLY A 201 12.63 0.28 16.84
C GLY A 201 13.29 1.06 15.70
N CYS A 202 14.32 1.81 16.03
CA CYS A 202 14.97 2.77 15.11
C CYS A 202 15.69 2.13 13.91
N LEU A 203 15.90 0.81 13.90
CA LEU A 203 16.54 0.09 12.79
C LEU A 203 15.55 -0.62 11.85
N GLN A 204 14.25 -0.38 11.99
CA GLN A 204 13.26 -1.05 11.14
C GLN A 204 13.19 -0.52 9.71
N ASP A 205 13.62 0.72 9.49
CA ASP A 205 13.61 1.39 8.18
C ASP A 205 15.02 1.61 7.65
N ILE A 206 15.20 1.52 6.33
CA ILE A 206 16.50 1.72 5.66
C ILE A 206 16.78 3.18 5.29
N HIS A 207 15.81 4.08 5.42
CA HIS A 207 15.85 5.45 4.92
C HIS A 207 17.10 6.21 5.41
N TRP A 208 17.33 6.24 6.70
CA TRP A 208 18.48 6.97 7.26
C TRP A 208 19.82 6.39 6.86
N SER A 209 19.94 5.06 6.77
CA SER A 209 21.17 4.42 6.30
C SER A 209 21.46 4.65 4.82
N MET A 210 20.44 4.99 4.02
CA MET A 210 20.56 5.40 2.62
C MET A 210 20.75 6.93 2.47
N GLY A 211 20.72 7.69 3.55
CA GLY A 211 20.78 9.15 3.50
C GLY A 211 19.46 9.83 3.09
N ALA A 212 18.35 9.11 3.08
CA ALA A 212 17.03 9.60 2.69
C ALA A 212 16.35 10.35 3.85
N PHE A 213 16.97 11.42 4.32
CA PHE A 213 16.39 12.32 5.32
C PHE A 213 15.34 13.23 4.68
N GLY A 214 14.30 13.57 5.44
CA GLY A 214 13.15 14.35 4.96
C GLY A 214 12.19 13.57 4.08
N TYR A 215 12.40 12.27 3.92
CA TYR A 215 11.55 11.41 3.09
C TYR A 215 10.23 11.04 3.78
N PHE A 216 10.24 10.71 5.07
CA PHE A 216 9.10 10.19 5.80
C PHE A 216 7.82 11.03 5.72
N PRO A 217 7.87 12.39 5.73
CA PRO A 217 6.67 13.20 5.56
C PRO A 217 5.88 12.92 4.28
N THR A 218 6.52 12.43 3.21
CA THR A 218 5.85 12.10 1.94
C THR A 218 4.78 11.04 2.11
N TYR A 219 4.94 10.11 3.04
CA TYR A 219 3.95 9.08 3.36
C TYR A 219 2.66 9.66 3.94
N THR A 220 2.76 10.59 4.89
CA THR A 220 1.60 11.29 5.44
C THR A 220 0.94 12.20 4.40
N LEU A 221 1.73 12.90 3.58
CA LEU A 221 1.20 13.69 2.46
C LEU A 221 0.46 12.80 1.47
N GLY A 222 0.98 11.60 1.17
CA GLY A 222 0.29 10.61 0.33
C GLY A 222 -1.07 10.21 0.91
N ASN A 223 -1.14 9.93 2.21
CA ASN A 223 -2.41 9.62 2.87
C ASN A 223 -3.41 10.78 2.78
N LEU A 224 -2.96 12.01 3.02
CA LEU A 224 -3.82 13.21 2.96
C LEU A 224 -4.31 13.46 1.54
N TYR A 225 -3.44 13.35 0.53
CA TYR A 225 -3.83 13.50 -0.87
C TYR A 225 -4.78 12.40 -1.32
N ALA A 226 -4.58 11.14 -0.89
CA ALA A 226 -5.48 10.05 -1.20
C ALA A 226 -6.90 10.32 -0.68
N ALA A 227 -7.03 10.82 0.56
CA ALA A 227 -8.31 11.18 1.14
C ALA A 227 -8.98 12.36 0.40
N GLN A 228 -8.20 13.39 0.05
CA GLN A 228 -8.70 14.54 -0.74
C GLN A 228 -9.13 14.12 -2.16
N LEU A 229 -8.41 13.20 -2.79
CA LEU A 229 -8.78 12.64 -4.08
C LEU A 229 -10.11 11.90 -3.99
N LEU A 230 -10.31 11.08 -2.96
CA LEU A 230 -11.57 10.37 -2.76
C LEU A 230 -12.75 11.35 -2.59
N GLU A 231 -12.59 12.41 -1.80
CA GLU A 231 -13.59 13.46 -1.61
C GLU A 231 -13.93 14.15 -2.93
N ALA A 232 -12.92 14.62 -3.67
CA ALA A 232 -13.09 15.28 -4.95
C ALA A 232 -13.74 14.36 -6.00
N MET A 233 -13.36 13.08 -6.04
CA MET A 233 -13.99 12.10 -6.92
C MET A 233 -15.46 11.86 -6.54
N GLY A 234 -15.79 11.82 -5.26
CA GLY A 234 -17.16 11.72 -4.78
C GLY A 234 -18.03 12.91 -5.22
N ASP A 235 -17.47 14.12 -5.16
CA ASP A 235 -18.17 15.34 -5.61
C ASP A 235 -18.42 15.37 -7.13
N GLU A 236 -17.46 14.87 -7.92
CA GLU A 236 -17.55 14.89 -9.38
C GLU A 236 -18.29 13.68 -9.96
N LEU A 237 -18.07 12.50 -9.41
CA LEU A 237 -18.53 11.22 -9.98
C LEU A 237 -19.73 10.63 -9.23
N GLY A 238 -20.02 11.08 -8.02
CA GLY A 238 -21.13 10.63 -7.21
C GLY A 238 -20.80 9.46 -6.28
N ASP A 239 -21.63 8.42 -6.26
CA ASP A 239 -21.51 7.29 -5.33
C ASP A 239 -20.24 6.45 -5.60
N MET A 240 -19.20 6.69 -4.80
CA MET A 240 -17.91 5.99 -4.92
C MET A 240 -18.03 4.48 -4.67
N ASP A 241 -18.90 4.06 -3.77
CA ASP A 241 -19.15 2.65 -3.51
C ASP A 241 -19.74 1.93 -4.72
N ALA A 242 -20.69 2.58 -5.40
CA ALA A 242 -21.25 2.05 -6.65
C ALA A 242 -20.21 2.01 -7.78
N LEU A 243 -19.34 3.01 -7.86
CA LEU A 243 -18.25 3.05 -8.84
C LEU A 243 -17.21 1.96 -8.57
N ILE A 244 -16.81 1.74 -7.31
CA ILE A 244 -15.86 0.67 -6.95
C ILE A 244 -16.44 -0.69 -7.35
N ARG A 245 -17.71 -0.97 -7.03
CA ARG A 245 -18.37 -2.22 -7.42
C ARG A 245 -18.44 -2.37 -8.93
N GLY A 246 -18.83 -1.32 -9.65
CA GLY A 246 -18.98 -1.36 -11.10
C GLY A 246 -17.66 -1.45 -11.86
N CYS A 247 -16.64 -0.72 -11.44
CA CYS A 247 -15.35 -0.69 -12.10
C CYS A 247 -14.61 -2.04 -11.98
N LEU A 248 -14.54 -2.60 -10.77
CA LEU A 248 -13.88 -3.90 -10.54
C LEU A 248 -14.60 -5.05 -11.26
N LEU A 249 -15.93 -5.03 -11.34
CA LEU A 249 -16.69 -6.04 -12.07
C LEU A 249 -16.48 -5.93 -13.58
N TYR A 250 -16.51 -4.70 -14.13
CA TYR A 250 -16.36 -4.47 -15.57
C TYR A 250 -15.00 -4.94 -16.10
N THR A 251 -13.93 -4.68 -15.35
CA THR A 251 -12.57 -5.14 -15.75
C THR A 251 -12.40 -6.65 -15.62
N SER A 252 -13.09 -7.30 -14.69
CA SER A 252 -13.05 -8.77 -14.58
C SER A 252 -13.77 -9.46 -15.73
N ASP A 253 -14.95 -8.96 -16.12
CA ASP A 253 -15.73 -9.53 -17.23
C ASP A 253 -15.04 -9.33 -18.59
N ALA A 254 -14.45 -8.15 -18.82
CA ALA A 254 -13.68 -7.87 -20.03
C ALA A 254 -12.43 -8.78 -20.16
N ALA A 255 -11.87 -9.25 -19.06
CA ALA A 255 -10.74 -10.17 -19.06
C ALA A 255 -11.13 -11.61 -19.44
N ASP A 256 -12.35 -12.03 -19.09
CA ASP A 256 -12.87 -13.36 -19.43
C ASP A 256 -13.35 -13.44 -20.89
N GLU A 257 -13.80 -12.32 -21.49
CA GLU A 257 -14.22 -12.29 -22.89
C GLU A 257 -13.03 -12.25 -23.89
N GLY A 258 -11.81 -11.98 -23.46
CA GLY A 258 -10.58 -11.89 -24.29
C GLY A 258 -10.06 -13.22 -24.84
N HIS A 259 -10.71 -14.35 -24.60
CA HIS A 259 -10.33 -15.66 -25.12
C HIS A 259 -11.19 -16.16 -26.29
N GLY A 260 -11.85 -15.25 -26.99
CA GLY A 260 -12.69 -15.60 -28.11
C GLY A 260 -12.49 -14.71 -29.34
N VAL A 261 -11.29 -14.71 -29.93
CA VAL A 261 -11.10 -14.55 -31.40
C VAL A 261 -9.74 -15.12 -31.76
#